data_6649ea09bc5ffab5f9da0cc9bc0dac1c
#
_entry.id   6649ea09bc5ffab5f9da0cc9bc0dac1c
#
_cell.length_a   1.000
_cell.length_b   1.000
_cell.length_c   1.000
_cell.angle_alpha   90.00
_cell.angle_beta   90.00
_cell.angle_gamma   90.00
#
_symmetry.space_group_name_H-M   'P 1'
#
loop_
_entity.id
_entity.type
_entity.pdbx_description
1 polymer ?
#
loop_
_entity_poly.entity_id
_entity_poly.type
_entity_poly.pdbx_seq_one_letter_code
_entity_poly.pdbx_strand_id
1 'polypeptide(L)'
;MSAVSAVPAVRELMVAEQRRIIADAVDAGAGIVVEGRDIGTVVAPDAPLKVFLTASAETRAHRRSRQDAEDGRTSTVDATMADVERRDRLDSTRAVSPLRPADDAVELDTTNLDIAGVLTALLAMIDRRGLRGVPERTGR
;
A
#
# COMPACT_ATOMS: atom_id res chain seq x y z
N MET A 1 11.53 -8.56 6.57
CA MET A 1 10.45 -9.45 6.13
C MET A 1 10.58 -10.76 6.89
N SER A 2 9.48 -11.30 7.36
CA SER A 2 9.49 -12.63 7.98
C SER A 2 9.88 -13.68 6.94
N ALA A 3 10.74 -14.63 7.28
CA ALA A 3 11.08 -15.77 6.42
C ALA A 3 9.83 -16.54 5.97
N VAL A 4 8.78 -16.54 6.79
CA VAL A 4 7.49 -17.17 6.51
C VAL A 4 6.80 -16.55 5.30
N SER A 5 6.81 -15.22 5.14
CA SER A 5 6.17 -14.56 3.99
C SER A 5 6.92 -14.72 2.66
N ALA A 6 8.11 -15.30 2.68
CA ALA A 6 8.86 -15.66 1.48
C ALA A 6 8.50 -17.06 0.94
N VAL A 7 7.76 -17.88 1.72
CA VAL A 7 7.34 -19.23 1.30
C VAL A 7 6.18 -19.10 0.29
N PRO A 8 6.30 -19.63 -0.94
CA PRO A 8 5.27 -19.48 -1.97
C PRO A 8 3.89 -19.95 -1.55
N ALA A 9 3.78 -21.13 -0.94
CA ALA A 9 2.49 -21.67 -0.48
C ALA A 9 1.82 -20.77 0.57
N VAL A 10 2.58 -20.14 1.47
CA VAL A 10 2.04 -19.19 2.44
C VAL A 10 1.53 -17.93 1.73
N ARG A 11 2.26 -17.45 0.72
CA ARG A 11 1.81 -16.30 -0.07
C ARG A 11 0.51 -16.58 -0.81
N GLU A 12 0.38 -17.75 -1.44
CA GLU A 12 -0.85 -18.15 -2.12
C GLU A 12 -2.06 -18.14 -1.17
N LEU A 13 -1.91 -18.69 0.03
CA LEU A 13 -2.95 -18.67 1.06
C LEU A 13 -3.28 -17.23 1.50
N MET A 14 -2.28 -16.39 1.68
CA MET A 14 -2.49 -14.98 2.04
C MET A 14 -3.22 -14.21 0.93
N VAL A 15 -2.85 -14.41 -0.33
CA VAL A 15 -3.52 -13.77 -1.47
C VAL A 15 -4.97 -14.24 -1.57
N ALA A 16 -5.24 -15.53 -1.39
CA ALA A 16 -6.59 -16.06 -1.40
C ALA A 16 -7.46 -15.43 -0.30
N GLU A 17 -6.94 -15.33 0.92
CA GLU A 17 -7.65 -14.72 2.04
C GLU A 17 -7.87 -13.22 1.83
N GLN A 18 -6.89 -12.47 1.33
CA GLN A 18 -7.04 -11.06 1.00
C GLN A 18 -8.14 -10.84 -0.06
N ARG A 19 -8.16 -11.69 -1.10
CA ARG A 19 -9.22 -11.64 -2.13
C ARG A 19 -10.59 -11.93 -1.56
N ARG A 20 -10.71 -12.88 -0.63
CA ARG A 20 -11.96 -13.19 0.05
C ARG A 20 -12.47 -11.98 0.84
N ILE A 21 -11.61 -11.34 1.62
CA ILE A 21 -11.96 -10.15 2.41
C ILE A 21 -12.44 -9.00 1.49
N ILE A 22 -11.77 -8.80 0.36
CA ILE A 22 -12.16 -7.78 -0.63
C ILE A 22 -13.54 -8.11 -1.21
N ALA A 23 -13.77 -9.35 -1.62
CA ALA A 23 -15.04 -9.79 -2.18
C ALA A 23 -16.18 -9.61 -1.17
N ASP A 24 -16.00 -10.05 0.07
CA ASP A 24 -17.00 -9.90 1.14
C ASP A 24 -17.38 -8.43 1.36
N ALA A 25 -16.40 -7.51 1.34
CA ALA A 25 -16.66 -6.08 1.51
C ALA A 25 -17.44 -5.48 0.31
N VAL A 26 -17.10 -5.89 -0.91
CA VAL A 26 -17.77 -5.43 -2.13
C VAL A 26 -19.20 -5.98 -2.19
N ASP A 27 -19.39 -7.26 -1.88
CA ASP A 27 -20.71 -7.91 -1.88
C ASP A 27 -21.64 -7.32 -0.81
N ALA A 28 -21.08 -6.85 0.30
CA ALA A 28 -21.83 -6.11 1.31
C ALA A 28 -22.18 -4.66 0.89
N GLY A 29 -21.78 -4.21 -0.31
CA GLY A 29 -21.99 -2.85 -0.79
C GLY A 29 -21.09 -1.79 -0.10
N ALA A 30 -20.11 -2.23 0.66
CA ALA A 30 -19.13 -1.37 1.30
C ALA A 30 -17.92 -1.13 0.37
N GLY A 31 -17.31 0.05 0.47
CA GLY A 31 -16.00 0.28 -0.12
C GLY A 31 -14.91 -0.33 0.75
N ILE A 32 -13.78 -0.67 0.13
CA ILE A 32 -12.59 -1.14 0.84
C ILE A 32 -11.34 -0.43 0.33
N VAL A 33 -10.46 -0.06 1.22
CA VAL A 33 -9.11 0.43 0.91
C VAL A 33 -8.11 -0.61 1.39
N VAL A 34 -7.26 -1.05 0.49
CA VAL A 34 -6.27 -2.09 0.77
C VAL A 34 -4.88 -1.54 0.48
N GLU A 35 -3.96 -1.73 1.41
CA GLU A 35 -2.56 -1.37 1.24
C GLU A 35 -1.65 -2.59 1.18
N GLY A 36 -0.57 -2.48 0.44
CA GLY A 36 0.45 -3.52 0.34
C GLY A 36 1.36 -3.29 -0.85
N ARG A 37 2.27 -4.23 -1.07
CA ARG A 37 3.32 -4.10 -2.09
C ARG A 37 2.93 -4.69 -3.44
N ASP A 38 2.01 -5.62 -3.46
CA ASP A 38 1.56 -6.37 -4.64
C ASP A 38 0.03 -6.36 -4.80
N ILE A 39 -0.66 -5.45 -4.09
CA ILE A 39 -2.13 -5.40 -4.10
C ILE A 39 -2.66 -5.13 -5.50
N GLY A 40 -2.16 -4.11 -6.17
CA GLY A 40 -2.66 -3.72 -7.50
C GLY A 40 -2.22 -4.66 -8.64
N THR A 41 -1.19 -5.50 -8.43
CA THR A 41 -0.67 -6.40 -9.46
C THR A 41 -1.12 -7.84 -9.28
N VAL A 42 -1.30 -8.29 -8.05
CA VAL A 42 -1.56 -9.70 -7.73
C VAL A 42 -2.88 -9.89 -6.99
N VAL A 43 -3.12 -9.13 -5.92
CA VAL A 43 -4.28 -9.36 -5.05
C VAL A 43 -5.57 -8.85 -5.69
N ALA A 44 -5.57 -7.60 -6.14
CA ALA A 44 -6.72 -6.92 -6.72
C ALA A 44 -6.36 -6.27 -8.08
N PRO A 45 -6.04 -7.06 -9.11
CA PRO A 45 -5.67 -6.55 -10.43
C PRO A 45 -6.81 -5.79 -11.13
N ASP A 46 -8.05 -6.05 -10.74
CA ASP A 46 -9.25 -5.41 -11.30
C ASP A 46 -9.78 -4.24 -10.45
N ALA A 47 -9.02 -3.79 -9.46
CA ALA A 47 -9.41 -2.65 -8.62
C ALA A 47 -9.65 -1.39 -9.46
N PRO A 48 -10.78 -0.67 -9.23
CA PRO A 48 -11.16 0.49 -10.06
C PRO A 48 -10.23 1.70 -9.88
N LEU A 49 -9.48 1.75 -8.79
CA LEU A 49 -8.42 2.72 -8.56
C LEU A 49 -7.22 2.02 -7.94
N LYS A 50 -6.08 2.14 -8.58
CA LYS A 50 -4.79 1.68 -8.09
C LYS A 50 -3.86 2.88 -7.97
N VAL A 51 -3.26 3.05 -6.81
CA VAL A 51 -2.31 4.13 -6.57
C VAL A 51 -0.98 3.53 -6.14
N PHE A 52 0.07 3.88 -6.87
CA PHE A 52 1.43 3.51 -6.52
C PHE A 52 2.10 4.69 -5.82
N LEU A 53 2.25 4.56 -4.50
CA LEU A 53 2.87 5.61 -3.69
C LEU A 53 4.38 5.51 -3.77
N THR A 54 5.02 6.62 -4.14
CA THR A 54 6.48 6.75 -4.15
C THR A 54 6.94 7.87 -3.21
N ALA A 55 8.18 7.80 -2.80
CA ALA A 55 8.90 8.90 -2.15
C ALA A 55 10.40 8.65 -2.31
N SER A 56 11.21 9.72 -2.20
CA SER A 56 12.66 9.57 -2.19
C SER A 56 13.12 8.62 -1.08
N ALA A 57 14.27 7.96 -1.28
CA ALA A 57 14.85 7.05 -0.29
C ALA A 57 15.09 7.77 1.05
N GLU A 58 15.57 9.01 0.99
CA GLU A 58 15.78 9.86 2.16
C GLU A 58 14.48 10.14 2.92
N THR A 59 13.42 10.56 2.22
CA THR A 59 12.10 10.82 2.84
C THR A 59 11.55 9.56 3.50
N ARG A 60 11.68 8.40 2.85
CA ARG A 60 11.23 7.12 3.41
C ARG A 60 12.03 6.72 4.64
N ALA A 61 13.34 6.93 4.63
CA ALA A 61 14.20 6.68 5.78
C ALA A 61 13.84 7.57 6.98
N HIS A 62 13.62 8.86 6.75
CA HIS A 62 13.16 9.79 7.80
C HIS A 62 11.80 9.39 8.39
N ARG A 63 10.83 9.03 7.55
CA ARG A 63 9.52 8.56 8.02
C ARG A 63 9.64 7.30 8.86
N ARG A 64 10.47 6.36 8.42
CA ARG A 64 10.69 5.10 9.14
C ARG A 64 11.41 5.32 10.47
N SER A 65 12.45 6.14 10.49
CA SER A 65 13.18 6.47 11.72
C SER A 65 12.26 7.12 12.75
N ARG A 66 11.35 8.01 12.33
CA ARG A 66 10.36 8.62 13.22
C ARG A 66 9.39 7.57 13.78
N GLN A 67 8.89 6.68 12.94
CA GLN A 67 8.00 5.60 13.36
C GLN A 67 8.70 4.65 14.35
N ASP A 68 9.96 4.29 14.08
CA ASP A 68 10.74 3.44 14.99
C ASP A 68 10.97 4.13 16.35
N ALA A 69 11.17 5.46 16.38
CA ALA A 69 11.29 6.23 17.62
C ALA A 69 9.96 6.25 18.41
N GLU A 70 8.82 6.41 17.72
CA GLU A 70 7.49 6.33 18.32
C GLU A 70 7.21 4.94 18.90
N ASP A 71 7.69 3.89 18.24
CA ASP A 71 7.62 2.48 18.69
C ASP A 71 8.68 2.13 19.78
N GLY A 72 9.48 3.10 20.23
CA GLY A 72 10.52 2.91 21.25
C GLY A 72 11.77 2.18 20.72
N ARG A 73 11.94 2.10 19.40
CA ARG A 73 13.13 1.53 18.75
C ARG A 73 14.11 2.63 18.35
N THR A 74 15.37 2.46 18.72
CA THR A 74 16.45 3.38 18.34
C THR A 74 17.09 2.91 17.02
N SER A 75 16.94 3.70 15.96
CA SER A 75 17.68 3.51 14.71
C SER A 75 18.20 4.86 14.20
N THR A 76 19.39 4.85 13.59
CA THR A 76 19.89 6.04 12.90
C THR A 76 19.25 6.14 11.52
N VAL A 77 19.13 7.36 10.97
CA VAL A 77 18.56 7.58 9.63
C VAL A 77 19.37 6.82 8.57
N ASP A 78 20.69 6.77 8.68
CA ASP A 78 21.55 6.07 7.72
C ASP A 78 21.35 4.55 7.75
N ALA A 79 21.24 3.94 8.94
CA ALA A 79 20.94 2.52 9.08
C ALA A 79 19.53 2.19 8.54
N THR A 80 18.56 3.09 8.78
CA THR A 80 17.21 2.96 8.28
C THR A 80 17.15 3.09 6.75
N MET A 81 17.95 3.98 6.15
CA MET A 81 18.04 4.15 4.71
C MET A 81 18.58 2.88 4.03
N ALA A 82 19.67 2.30 4.55
CA ALA A 82 20.22 1.05 4.04
C ALA A 82 19.21 -0.10 4.13
N ASP A 83 18.43 -0.18 5.20
CA ASP A 83 17.36 -1.18 5.37
C ASP A 83 16.20 -0.99 4.41
N VAL A 84 15.77 0.25 4.16
CA VAL A 84 14.73 0.60 3.19
C VAL A 84 15.15 0.18 1.78
N GLU A 85 16.35 0.56 1.35
CA GLU A 85 16.88 0.20 0.03
C GLU A 85 17.05 -1.31 -0.14
N ARG A 86 17.58 -1.99 0.88
CA ARG A 86 17.72 -3.46 0.88
C ARG A 86 16.35 -4.14 0.75
N ARG A 87 15.34 -3.66 1.46
CA ARG A 87 13.98 -4.20 1.40
C ARG A 87 13.35 -3.99 0.03
N ASP A 88 13.47 -2.79 -0.54
CA ASP A 88 12.93 -2.50 -1.87
C ASP A 88 13.57 -3.37 -2.94
N ARG A 89 14.89 -3.59 -2.86
CA ARG A 89 15.59 -4.48 -3.77
C ARG A 89 15.09 -5.92 -3.65
N LEU A 90 14.98 -6.44 -2.43
CA LEU A 90 14.47 -7.79 -2.19
C LEU A 90 13.03 -7.95 -2.67
N ASP A 91 12.19 -6.96 -2.47
CA ASP A 91 10.79 -7.01 -2.87
C ASP A 91 10.61 -6.88 -4.39
N SER A 92 11.44 -6.07 -5.05
CA SER A 92 11.41 -5.89 -6.52
C SER A 92 11.97 -7.09 -7.28
N THR A 93 12.89 -7.84 -6.67
CA THR A 93 13.54 -9.00 -7.30
C THR A 93 12.88 -10.33 -6.97
N ARG A 94 11.78 -10.34 -6.22
CA ARG A 94 11.04 -11.58 -5.93
C ARG A 94 10.51 -12.25 -7.19
N ALA A 95 10.64 -13.57 -7.26
CA ALA A 95 10.05 -14.37 -8.32
C ALA A 95 8.51 -14.38 -8.26
N VAL A 96 7.94 -14.27 -7.04
CA VAL A 96 6.48 -14.24 -6.81
C VAL A 96 6.11 -12.90 -6.16
N SER A 97 5.16 -12.20 -6.74
CA SER A 97 4.67 -10.91 -6.25
C SER A 97 5.77 -9.84 -6.07
N PRO A 98 6.51 -9.48 -7.13
CA PRO A 98 7.50 -8.42 -7.04
C PRO A 98 6.86 -7.06 -6.77
N LEU A 99 7.59 -6.16 -6.08
CA LEU A 99 7.18 -4.77 -5.93
C LEU A 99 7.33 -4.03 -7.26
N ARG A 100 6.22 -3.77 -7.91
CA ARG A 100 6.16 -2.95 -9.14
C ARG A 100 4.79 -2.28 -9.24
N PRO A 101 4.68 -1.13 -9.91
CA PRO A 101 3.37 -0.56 -10.22
C PRO A 101 2.58 -1.50 -11.14
N ALA A 102 1.27 -1.52 -11.00
CA ALA A 102 0.39 -2.08 -12.01
C ALA A 102 0.38 -1.14 -13.24
N ASP A 103 0.13 -1.69 -14.43
CA ASP A 103 0.19 -0.91 -15.67
C ASP A 103 -0.84 0.24 -15.71
N ASP A 104 -1.96 0.08 -15.01
CA ASP A 104 -3.03 1.05 -14.86
C ASP A 104 -2.97 1.84 -13.53
N ALA A 105 -1.90 1.70 -12.77
CA ALA A 105 -1.72 2.43 -11.52
C ALA A 105 -1.39 3.91 -11.77
N VAL A 106 -1.99 4.78 -10.97
CA VAL A 106 -1.60 6.20 -10.89
C VAL A 106 -0.45 6.32 -9.90
N GLU A 107 0.67 6.86 -10.34
CA GLU A 107 1.79 7.14 -9.45
C GLU A 107 1.54 8.44 -8.67
N LEU A 108 1.76 8.39 -7.36
CA LEU A 108 1.72 9.54 -6.48
C LEU A 108 3.05 9.68 -5.74
N ASP A 109 3.85 10.66 -6.15
CA ASP A 109 5.07 11.02 -5.43
C ASP A 109 4.71 11.81 -4.17
N THR A 110 5.05 11.25 -3.02
CA THR A 110 4.76 11.82 -1.71
C THR A 110 5.99 12.45 -1.05
N THR A 111 7.09 12.64 -1.79
CA THR A 111 8.37 13.13 -1.25
C THR A 111 8.18 14.43 -0.46
N ASN A 112 7.42 15.39 -1.00
CA ASN A 112 7.18 16.69 -0.42
C ASN A 112 5.78 16.85 0.21
N LEU A 113 5.07 15.73 0.45
CA LEU A 113 3.74 15.76 1.05
C LEU A 113 3.78 15.27 2.50
N ASP A 114 3.04 15.94 3.36
CA ASP A 114 2.66 15.43 4.67
C ASP A 114 1.45 14.48 4.55
N ILE A 115 1.02 13.92 5.68
CA ILE A 115 -0.13 13.00 5.73
C ILE A 115 -1.40 13.66 5.18
N ALA A 116 -1.66 14.92 5.53
CA ALA A 116 -2.83 15.66 5.06
C ALA A 116 -2.79 15.87 3.55
N GLY A 117 -1.62 16.20 3.00
CA GLY A 117 -1.41 16.35 1.56
C GLY A 117 -1.63 15.05 0.80
N VAL A 118 -1.12 13.93 1.32
CA VAL A 118 -1.36 12.59 0.72
C VAL A 118 -2.85 12.25 0.75
N LEU A 119 -3.53 12.44 1.89
CA LEU A 119 -4.97 12.20 1.99
C LEU A 119 -5.77 13.05 1.01
N THR A 120 -5.47 14.33 0.90
CA THR A 120 -6.12 15.24 -0.05
C THR A 120 -5.96 14.74 -1.49
N ALA A 121 -4.76 14.34 -1.87
CA ALA A 121 -4.48 13.81 -3.21
C ALA A 121 -5.26 12.51 -3.48
N LEU A 122 -5.28 11.57 -2.53
CA LEU A 122 -6.01 10.30 -2.66
C LEU A 122 -7.52 10.53 -2.76
N LEU A 123 -8.08 11.38 -1.92
CA LEU A 123 -9.50 11.72 -1.96
C LEU A 123 -9.90 12.35 -3.31
N ALA A 124 -9.06 13.24 -3.84
CA ALA A 124 -9.29 13.82 -5.17
C ALA A 124 -9.25 12.77 -6.30
N MET A 125 -8.42 11.71 -6.17
CA MET A 125 -8.41 10.59 -7.13
C MET A 125 -9.67 9.75 -7.03
N ILE A 126 -10.14 9.47 -5.82
CA ILE A 126 -11.40 8.75 -5.54
C ILE A 126 -12.58 9.50 -6.13
N ASP A 127 -12.64 10.83 -5.93
CA ASP A 127 -13.70 11.69 -6.46
C ASP A 127 -13.74 11.68 -7.98
N ARG A 128 -12.57 11.84 -8.61
CA ARG A 128 -12.47 11.81 -10.09
C ARG A 128 -12.92 10.49 -10.71
N ARG A 129 -12.82 9.39 -9.95
CA ARG A 129 -13.27 8.06 -10.37
C ARG A 129 -14.73 7.77 -9.97
N GLY A 130 -15.39 8.69 -9.24
CA GLY A 130 -16.76 8.49 -8.75
C GLY A 130 -16.89 7.35 -7.74
N LEU A 131 -15.83 7.07 -6.99
CA LEU A 131 -15.74 5.93 -6.07
C LEU A 131 -16.14 6.27 -4.63
N ARG A 132 -16.58 7.49 -4.33
CA ARG A 132 -17.19 7.75 -3.02
C ARG A 132 -18.49 7.00 -2.93
N GLY A 133 -18.63 6.15 -1.92
CA GLY A 133 -19.91 5.57 -1.58
C GLY A 133 -20.95 6.69 -1.39
N VAL A 134 -22.15 6.46 -1.88
CA VAL A 134 -23.28 7.37 -1.59
C VAL A 134 -23.43 7.39 -0.07
N PRO A 135 -23.38 8.56 0.61
CA PRO A 135 -23.66 8.60 2.02
C PRO A 135 -25.04 7.98 2.26
N GLU A 136 -25.11 6.99 3.16
CA GLU A 136 -26.40 6.46 3.59
C GLU A 136 -27.30 7.66 3.91
N ARG A 137 -28.36 7.81 3.15
CA ARG A 137 -29.42 8.74 3.52
C ARG A 137 -30.02 8.18 4.80
N THR A 138 -29.57 8.71 5.92
CA THR A 138 -30.21 8.48 7.21
C THR A 138 -31.67 8.86 7.02
N GLY A 139 -32.51 7.84 6.76
CA GLY A 139 -33.96 7.98 6.72
C GLY A 139 -34.42 8.40 8.10
N ARG A 140 -35.23 9.41 8.12
CA ARG A 140 -35.99 9.81 9.30
C ARG A 140 -36.86 8.67 9.80
#